data_0a278a7bd710fc7af25a3a906a0ac4c3
#
_entry.id   0a278a7bd710fc7af25a3a906a0ac4c3
#
_cell.length_a   1.000
_cell.length_b   1.000
_cell.length_c   1.000
_cell.angle_alpha   90.00
_cell.angle_beta   90.00
_cell.angle_gamma   90.00
#
_symmetry.space_group_name_H-M   'P 1'
#
loop_
_entity.id
_entity.type
_entity.pdbx_description
1 polymer ?
#
loop_
_entity_poly.entity_id
_entity_poly.type
_entity_poly.pdbx_seq_one_letter_code
_entity_poly.pdbx_strand_id
1 'polypeptide(L)'
;MVDTKEQKIRRPVEFTSLPDGHAMLTPFGPHIVYSRMPNKIVKSLNKYVELKLEKGRAKKLDHSPHLVGKVYQEFRIDQKQIEKMAGFFNSVFGSYYQFHLQRRNQMLNENSALNVHYNGAWIVRQLEGEYNPAHIHTECQLSCV
;
A
#
# COMPACT_ATOMS: atom_id res chain seq x y z
N MET A 1 -29.18 -13.86 -40.31
CA MET A 1 -28.63 -14.26 -38.99
C MET A 1 -27.17 -13.86 -38.98
N VAL A 2 -26.85 -12.76 -38.35
CA VAL A 2 -25.47 -12.26 -38.23
C VAL A 2 -24.98 -12.70 -36.85
N ASP A 3 -24.05 -13.63 -36.83
CA ASP A 3 -23.44 -14.16 -35.61
C ASP A 3 -22.37 -13.15 -35.14
N THR A 4 -22.79 -12.22 -34.28
CA THR A 4 -21.89 -11.27 -33.64
C THR A 4 -21.21 -11.97 -32.47
N LYS A 5 -20.11 -12.67 -32.77
CA LYS A 5 -19.14 -13.06 -31.74
C LYS A 5 -18.56 -11.81 -31.11
N GLU A 6 -19.07 -11.44 -29.94
CA GLU A 6 -18.40 -10.49 -29.05
C GLU A 6 -16.99 -11.00 -28.74
N GLN A 7 -16.00 -10.47 -29.46
CA GLN A 7 -14.62 -10.61 -29.07
C GLN A 7 -14.40 -9.83 -27.76
N LYS A 8 -14.48 -10.55 -26.64
CA LYS A 8 -13.97 -10.05 -25.36
C LYS A 8 -12.48 -9.73 -25.53
N ILE A 9 -12.16 -8.48 -25.82
CA ILE A 9 -10.80 -7.97 -25.80
C ILE A 9 -10.33 -8.01 -24.33
N ARG A 10 -9.85 -9.17 -23.92
CA ARG A 10 -9.07 -9.29 -22.68
C ARG A 10 -7.71 -8.64 -22.97
N ARG A 11 -7.54 -7.38 -22.61
CA ARG A 11 -6.19 -6.82 -22.53
C ARG A 11 -5.45 -7.61 -21.46
N PRO A 12 -4.35 -8.29 -21.80
CA PRO A 12 -3.59 -9.00 -20.79
C PRO A 12 -3.09 -7.98 -19.76
N VAL A 13 -3.26 -8.29 -18.49
CA VAL A 13 -2.62 -7.52 -17.41
C VAL A 13 -1.12 -7.71 -17.59
N GLU A 14 -0.42 -6.61 -17.89
CA GLU A 14 1.03 -6.66 -17.98
C GLU A 14 1.61 -6.94 -16.60
N PHE A 15 2.34 -8.00 -16.50
CA PHE A 15 3.05 -8.41 -15.30
C PHE A 15 4.56 -8.32 -15.57
N THR A 16 5.24 -7.44 -14.85
CA THR A 16 6.68 -7.26 -14.93
C THR A 16 7.32 -7.61 -13.60
N SER A 17 8.18 -8.63 -13.60
CA SER A 17 9.01 -8.91 -12.44
C SER A 17 10.10 -7.85 -12.29
N LEU A 18 10.25 -7.33 -11.09
CA LEU A 18 11.28 -6.37 -10.74
C LEU A 18 12.38 -7.04 -9.90
N PRO A 19 13.56 -6.41 -9.80
CA PRO A 19 14.55 -6.81 -8.80
C PRO A 19 13.94 -6.90 -7.41
N ASP A 20 14.57 -7.64 -6.52
CA ASP A 20 14.15 -7.80 -5.11
C ASP A 20 12.81 -8.51 -4.88
N GLY A 21 12.31 -9.25 -5.87
CA GLY A 21 11.10 -10.05 -5.74
C GLY A 21 9.80 -9.23 -5.75
N HIS A 22 9.85 -8.00 -6.24
CA HIS A 22 8.67 -7.19 -6.49
C HIS A 22 8.05 -7.51 -7.85
N ALA A 23 6.78 -7.22 -8.01
CA ALA A 23 6.10 -7.34 -9.28
C ALA A 23 5.29 -6.08 -9.58
N MET A 24 5.31 -5.66 -10.84
CA MET A 24 4.53 -4.53 -11.32
C MET A 24 3.36 -5.02 -12.13
N LEU A 25 2.19 -4.49 -11.83
CA LEU A 25 0.93 -4.76 -12.51
C LEU A 25 0.41 -3.47 -13.15
N THR A 26 0.01 -3.56 -14.42
CA THR A 26 -0.59 -2.44 -15.14
C THR A 26 -1.95 -2.87 -15.68
N PRO A 27 -3.00 -2.93 -14.84
CA PRO A 27 -4.29 -3.47 -15.25
C PRO A 27 -5.06 -2.55 -16.22
N PHE A 28 -5.19 -1.27 -15.93
CA PHE A 28 -5.96 -0.33 -16.77
C PHE A 28 -5.79 1.16 -16.41
N GLY A 29 -4.92 1.47 -15.48
CA GLY A 29 -4.76 2.85 -14.95
C GLY A 29 -3.43 3.03 -14.27
N PRO A 30 -3.42 3.52 -13.04
CA PRO A 30 -2.20 3.64 -12.27
C PRO A 30 -1.49 2.29 -12.14
N HIS A 31 -0.17 2.33 -12.13
CA HIS A 31 0.62 1.12 -11.87
C HIS A 31 0.42 0.66 -10.43
N ILE A 32 0.43 -0.64 -10.22
CA ILE A 32 0.36 -1.26 -8.90
C ILE A 32 1.63 -2.08 -8.71
N VAL A 33 2.37 -1.83 -7.64
CA VAL A 33 3.45 -2.72 -7.23
C VAL A 33 2.91 -3.73 -6.22
N TYR A 34 3.17 -4.99 -6.49
CA TYR A 34 2.92 -6.08 -5.56
C TYR A 34 4.24 -6.52 -4.93
N SER A 35 4.25 -6.67 -3.63
CA SER A 35 5.41 -7.12 -2.89
C SER A 35 5.01 -7.97 -1.70
N ARG A 36 5.72 -9.06 -1.46
CA ARG A 36 5.51 -9.88 -0.27
C ARG A 36 6.28 -9.31 0.90
N MET A 37 5.56 -8.89 1.94
CA MET A 37 6.19 -8.38 3.16
C MET A 37 6.98 -9.49 3.87
N PRO A 38 8.23 -9.23 4.29
CA PRO A 38 9.03 -10.18 5.04
C PRO A 38 8.34 -10.63 6.34
N ASN A 39 8.37 -11.92 6.63
CA ASN A 39 7.73 -12.51 7.81
C ASN A 39 8.16 -11.84 9.14
N LYS A 40 9.39 -11.35 9.22
CA LYS A 40 9.88 -10.63 10.41
C LYS A 40 9.09 -9.33 10.65
N ILE A 41 8.76 -8.61 9.58
CA ILE A 41 7.96 -7.37 9.66
C ILE A 41 6.52 -7.71 10.04
N VAL A 42 5.92 -8.71 9.38
CA VAL A 42 4.56 -9.17 9.69
C VAL A 42 4.42 -9.56 11.16
N LYS A 43 5.35 -10.37 11.69
CA LYS A 43 5.37 -10.77 13.11
C LYS A 43 5.52 -9.56 14.04
N SER A 44 6.35 -8.58 13.66
CA SER A 44 6.54 -7.35 14.44
C SER A 44 5.26 -6.50 14.49
N LEU A 45 4.55 -6.39 13.35
CA LEU A 45 3.28 -5.69 13.26
C LEU A 45 2.20 -6.37 14.08
N ASN A 46 2.04 -7.69 13.96
CA ASN A 46 1.04 -8.43 14.73
C ASN A 46 1.25 -8.25 16.24
N LYS A 47 2.50 -8.39 16.69
CA LYS A 47 2.82 -8.12 18.09
C LYS A 47 2.53 -6.69 18.52
N TYR A 48 2.80 -5.73 17.66
CA TYR A 48 2.47 -4.32 17.92
C TYR A 48 0.97 -4.12 18.07
N VAL A 49 0.16 -4.71 17.18
CA VAL A 49 -1.31 -4.65 17.22
C VAL A 49 -1.85 -5.24 18.53
N GLU A 50 -1.42 -6.45 18.89
CA GLU A 50 -1.82 -7.13 20.12
C GLU A 50 -1.54 -6.27 21.34
N LEU A 51 -0.32 -5.74 21.47
CA LEU A 51 0.06 -4.88 22.59
C LEU A 51 -0.76 -3.58 22.69
N LYS A 52 -1.20 -3.02 21.54
CA LYS A 52 -2.05 -1.83 21.53
C LYS A 52 -3.48 -2.14 21.92
N LEU A 53 -4.02 -3.27 21.47
CA LEU A 53 -5.36 -3.74 21.83
C LEU A 53 -5.46 -4.09 23.31
N GLU A 54 -4.53 -4.91 23.84
CA GLU A 54 -4.54 -5.37 25.23
C GLU A 54 -4.46 -4.21 26.24
N LYS A 55 -3.65 -3.21 25.98
CA LYS A 55 -3.42 -2.10 26.91
C LYS A 55 -4.45 -0.98 26.84
N GLY A 56 -5.52 -1.14 26.08
CA GLY A 56 -6.53 -0.08 25.87
C GLY A 56 -5.96 1.20 25.25
N ARG A 57 -4.69 1.19 24.84
CA ARG A 57 -4.00 2.32 24.21
C ARG A 57 -4.54 2.63 22.82
N ALA A 58 -5.22 1.66 22.22
CA ALA A 58 -5.91 1.83 20.95
C ALA A 58 -6.90 3.01 20.97
N LYS A 59 -7.60 3.22 22.09
CA LYS A 59 -8.54 4.35 22.24
C LYS A 59 -7.92 5.74 22.03
N LYS A 60 -6.66 5.94 22.43
CA LYS A 60 -5.96 7.22 22.25
C LYS A 60 -5.45 7.43 20.81
N LEU A 61 -5.35 6.37 20.06
CA LEU A 61 -4.87 6.35 18.67
C LEU A 61 -6.02 6.07 17.70
N ASP A 62 -7.23 5.91 18.22
CA ASP A 62 -8.42 5.61 17.46
C ASP A 62 -8.75 6.73 16.48
N HIS A 63 -8.84 6.39 15.23
CA HIS A 63 -9.16 7.29 14.13
C HIS A 63 -10.52 6.96 13.51
N SER A 64 -11.16 5.88 13.95
CA SER A 64 -12.44 5.41 13.40
C SER A 64 -13.56 6.45 13.41
N PRO A 65 -13.64 7.39 14.37
CA PRO A 65 -14.66 8.45 14.34
C PRO A 65 -14.55 9.41 13.15
N HIS A 66 -13.41 9.43 12.47
CA HIS A 66 -13.17 10.29 11.29
C HIS A 66 -13.45 9.59 9.97
N LEU A 67 -13.84 8.30 9.99
CA LEU A 67 -14.13 7.53 8.81
C LEU A 67 -15.59 7.65 8.37
N VAL A 68 -15.81 7.67 7.08
CA VAL A 68 -17.15 7.67 6.48
C VAL A 68 -17.80 6.27 6.52
N GLY A 69 -16.98 5.22 6.66
CA GLY A 69 -17.43 3.83 6.69
C GLY A 69 -17.89 3.37 8.07
N LYS A 70 -18.22 2.08 8.14
CA LYS A 70 -18.51 1.37 9.38
C LYS A 70 -17.30 0.54 9.77
N VAL A 71 -16.32 1.18 10.39
CA VAL A 71 -15.12 0.55 10.92
C VAL A 71 -14.95 0.97 12.37
N TYR A 72 -14.94 0.04 13.28
CA TYR A 72 -14.86 0.34 14.72
C TYR A 72 -13.45 0.35 15.29
N GLN A 73 -12.47 -0.19 14.55
CA GLN A 73 -11.10 -0.27 15.03
C GLN A 73 -10.13 0.16 13.92
N GLU A 74 -9.84 1.44 13.90
CA GLU A 74 -8.75 2.00 13.13
C GLU A 74 -7.86 2.81 14.05
N PHE A 75 -6.56 2.56 14.05
CA PHE A 75 -5.62 3.31 14.85
C PHE A 75 -4.30 3.56 14.15
N ARG A 76 -3.74 4.73 14.42
CA ARG A 76 -2.46 5.13 13.85
C ARG A 76 -1.31 4.28 14.37
N ILE A 77 -0.39 3.99 13.47
CA ILE A 77 0.90 3.39 13.82
C ILE A 77 1.82 4.52 14.28
N ASP A 78 2.51 4.33 15.41
CA ASP A 78 3.46 5.33 15.88
C ASP A 78 4.73 5.36 15.02
N GLN A 79 5.39 6.53 15.01
CA GLN A 79 6.56 6.80 14.18
C GLN A 79 7.69 5.76 14.38
N LYS A 80 7.91 5.33 15.62
CA LYS A 80 8.94 4.33 15.95
C LYS A 80 8.67 2.97 15.28
N GLN A 81 7.39 2.60 15.10
CA GLN A 81 7.04 1.38 14.39
C GLN A 81 7.15 1.55 12.87
N ILE A 82 6.84 2.73 12.33
CA ILE A 82 7.04 3.05 10.92
C ILE A 82 8.53 2.94 10.57
N GLU A 83 9.41 3.50 11.37
CA GLU A 83 10.86 3.44 11.17
C GLU A 83 11.42 2.01 11.07
N LYS A 84 10.86 1.07 11.84
CA LYS A 84 11.26 -0.35 11.75
C LYS A 84 10.91 -1.01 10.41
N MET A 85 9.95 -0.45 9.70
CA MET A 85 9.48 -0.97 8.42
C MET A 85 10.01 -0.16 7.24
N ALA A 86 10.60 1.00 7.50
CA ALA A 86 10.99 1.97 6.47
C ALA A 86 11.93 1.37 5.41
N GLY A 87 12.87 0.52 5.81
CA GLY A 87 13.79 -0.13 4.86
C GLY A 87 13.06 -0.96 3.80
N PHE A 88 12.03 -1.70 4.20
CA PHE A 88 11.22 -2.47 3.26
C PHE A 88 10.40 -1.56 2.34
N PHE A 89 9.68 -0.61 2.91
CA PHE A 89 8.84 0.28 2.11
C PHE A 89 9.65 1.20 1.19
N ASN A 90 10.82 1.65 1.62
CA ASN A 90 11.72 2.43 0.76
C ASN A 90 12.18 1.63 -0.46
N SER A 91 12.46 0.33 -0.30
CA SER A 91 12.78 -0.56 -1.42
C SER A 91 11.60 -0.69 -2.38
N VAL A 92 10.40 -0.94 -1.87
CA VAL A 92 9.18 -1.08 -2.70
C VAL A 92 8.89 0.23 -3.45
N PHE A 93 8.93 1.37 -2.77
CA PHE A 93 8.66 2.67 -3.38
C PHE A 93 9.76 3.07 -4.37
N GLY A 94 11.01 2.73 -4.09
CA GLY A 94 12.12 2.93 -5.01
C GLY A 94 11.91 2.16 -6.32
N SER A 95 11.58 0.88 -6.23
CA SER A 95 11.29 0.04 -7.39
C SER A 95 10.09 0.54 -8.20
N TYR A 96 9.02 0.97 -7.52
CA TYR A 96 7.86 1.59 -8.18
C TYR A 96 8.25 2.86 -8.94
N TYR A 97 9.01 3.73 -8.29
CA TYR A 97 9.39 5.02 -8.86
C TYR A 97 10.33 4.85 -10.06
N GLN A 98 11.31 3.96 -9.98
CA GLN A 98 12.19 3.62 -11.08
C GLN A 98 11.42 3.09 -12.29
N PHE A 99 10.49 2.17 -12.08
CA PHE A 99 9.63 1.64 -13.13
C PHE A 99 8.81 2.76 -13.80
N HIS A 100 8.22 3.65 -13.00
CA HIS A 100 7.43 4.76 -13.49
C HIS A 100 8.26 5.72 -14.37
N LEU A 101 9.49 6.03 -13.96
CA LEU A 101 10.40 6.87 -14.73
C LEU A 101 10.83 6.20 -16.05
N GLN A 102 11.17 4.92 -16.01
CA GLN A 102 11.53 4.17 -17.21
C GLN A 102 10.41 4.17 -18.25
N ARG A 103 9.17 4.02 -17.84
CA ARG A 103 7.99 4.07 -18.74
C ARG A 103 7.80 5.46 -19.37
N ARG A 104 8.34 6.51 -18.79
CA ARG A 104 8.33 7.86 -19.30
C ARG A 104 9.59 8.24 -20.07
N ASN A 105 10.49 7.30 -20.32
CA ASN A 105 11.84 7.58 -20.87
C ASN A 105 12.61 8.62 -20.03
N GLN A 106 12.35 8.66 -18.73
CA GLN A 106 13.06 9.49 -17.76
C GLN A 106 14.02 8.61 -16.97
N MET A 107 15.19 9.10 -16.71
CA MET A 107 16.18 8.44 -15.85
C MET A 107 16.36 9.28 -14.57
N LEU A 108 16.53 8.59 -13.46
CA LEU A 108 17.05 9.27 -12.27
C LEU A 108 18.47 9.72 -12.59
N ASN A 109 18.78 10.97 -12.28
CA ASN A 109 20.17 11.40 -12.23
C ASN A 109 20.92 10.52 -11.22
N GLU A 110 22.13 10.11 -11.53
CA GLU A 110 22.96 9.27 -10.64
C GLU A 110 23.10 9.86 -9.23
N ASN A 111 22.93 11.17 -9.09
CA ASN A 111 22.96 11.90 -7.82
C ASN A 111 21.59 12.13 -7.17
N SER A 112 20.51 11.60 -7.74
CA SER A 112 19.16 11.80 -7.20
C SER A 112 18.89 10.79 -6.11
N ALA A 113 18.89 11.22 -4.85
CA ALA A 113 18.39 10.42 -3.75
C ALA A 113 16.85 10.46 -3.69
N LEU A 114 16.23 9.31 -3.64
CA LEU A 114 14.79 9.21 -3.36
C LEU A 114 14.55 9.44 -1.87
N ASN A 115 13.96 10.58 -1.52
CA ASN A 115 13.53 10.84 -0.17
C ASN A 115 12.08 10.39 0.02
N VAL A 116 11.87 9.42 0.89
CA VAL A 116 10.54 8.91 1.23
C VAL A 116 10.09 9.52 2.55
N HIS A 117 8.98 10.26 2.51
CA HIS A 117 8.32 10.80 3.68
C HIS A 117 7.02 10.04 3.93
N TYR A 118 6.82 9.59 5.15
CA TYR A 118 5.61 8.88 5.56
C TYR A 118 4.62 9.86 6.19
N ASN A 119 3.57 10.19 5.48
CA ASN A 119 2.51 11.07 5.98
C ASN A 119 1.70 10.41 7.10
N GLY A 120 1.60 9.09 7.06
CA GLY A 120 0.96 8.29 8.08
C GLY A 120 0.88 6.82 7.71
N ALA A 121 0.63 6.02 8.72
CA ALA A 121 0.27 4.61 8.56
C ALA A 121 -0.74 4.27 9.66
N TRP A 122 -1.68 3.40 9.33
CA TRP A 122 -2.70 2.97 10.26
C TRP A 122 -3.03 1.50 10.07
N ILE A 123 -3.66 0.93 11.06
CA ILE A 123 -4.14 -0.43 11.07
C ILE A 123 -5.65 -0.38 11.10
N VAL A 124 -6.26 -1.07 10.16
CA VAL A 124 -7.70 -1.29 10.12
C VAL A 124 -7.95 -2.74 10.52
N ARG A 125 -8.73 -2.95 11.59
CA ARG A 125 -9.29 -4.25 11.92
C ARG A 125 -10.76 -4.22 11.55
N GLN A 126 -11.09 -4.95 10.51
CA GLN A 126 -12.43 -5.01 9.96
C GLN A 126 -13.06 -6.35 10.30
N LEU A 127 -14.24 -6.30 10.90
CA LEU A 127 -15.03 -7.47 11.29
C LEU A 127 -16.18 -7.68 10.30
N GLU A 128 -16.89 -8.79 10.43
CA GLU A 128 -18.06 -9.09 9.62
C GLU A 128 -19.12 -7.98 9.73
N GLY A 129 -19.66 -7.55 8.60
CA GLY A 129 -20.62 -6.46 8.51
C GLY A 129 -20.04 -5.05 8.63
N GLU A 130 -18.72 -4.91 8.76
CA GLU A 130 -18.02 -3.65 8.65
C GLU A 130 -17.54 -3.40 7.22
N TYR A 131 -17.42 -2.13 6.84
CA TYR A 131 -16.93 -1.76 5.54
C TYR A 131 -16.21 -0.40 5.57
N ASN A 132 -15.23 -0.26 4.71
CA ASN A 132 -14.60 1.01 4.39
C ASN A 132 -14.97 1.36 2.95
N PRO A 133 -15.71 2.46 2.70
CA PRO A 133 -16.14 2.82 1.36
C PRO A 133 -14.95 3.17 0.46
N ALA A 134 -15.17 3.19 -0.83
CA ALA A 134 -14.19 3.71 -1.77
C ALA A 134 -13.85 5.16 -1.39
N HIS A 135 -12.57 5.44 -1.24
CA HIS A 135 -12.06 6.74 -0.84
C HIS A 135 -10.73 7.02 -1.52
N ILE A 136 -10.29 8.26 -1.41
CA ILE A 136 -9.00 8.70 -1.94
C ILE A 136 -8.09 9.14 -0.78
N HIS A 137 -6.80 8.91 -0.94
CA HIS A 137 -5.79 9.47 -0.06
C HIS A 137 -5.26 10.77 -0.66
N THR A 138 -5.52 11.89 0.02
CA THR A 138 -4.99 13.20 -0.36
C THR A 138 -3.61 13.41 0.22
N GLU A 139 -2.86 14.35 -0.35
CA GLU A 139 -1.53 14.76 0.13
C GLU A 139 -0.48 13.64 0.15
N CYS A 140 -0.70 12.56 -0.59
CA CYS A 140 0.30 11.54 -0.79
C CYS A 140 0.46 11.19 -2.26
N GLN A 141 1.69 10.85 -2.65
CA GLN A 141 2.02 10.41 -4.01
C GLN A 141 1.80 8.91 -4.20
N LEU A 142 1.94 8.14 -3.13
CA LEU A 142 1.77 6.70 -3.10
C LEU A 142 0.98 6.28 -1.87
N SER A 143 0.09 5.31 -2.05
CA SER A 143 -0.64 4.64 -0.98
C SER A 143 -0.44 3.13 -1.10
N CYS A 144 -0.44 2.42 0.02
CA CYS A 144 -0.31 0.96 0.04
C CYS A 144 -1.24 0.32 1.09
N VAL A 145 -1.64 -0.92 0.82
CA VAL A 145 -2.41 -1.79 1.71
C VAL A 145 -1.75 -3.16 1.81
#